data_5d8d5987e78bb7364f5dcfec7b3f92d2
#
_entry.id   5d8d5987e78bb7364f5dcfec7b3f92d2
#
_cell.length_a   1.000
_cell.length_b   1.000
_cell.length_c   1.000
_cell.angle_alpha   90.00
_cell.angle_beta   90.00
_cell.angle_gamma   90.00
#
_symmetry.space_group_name_H-M   'P 1'
#
loop_
_entity.id
_entity.type
_entity.pdbx_description
1 polymer ?
#
loop_
_entity_poly.entity_id
_entity_poly.type
_entity_poly.pdbx_seq_one_letter_code
_entity_poly.pdbx_strand_id
1 'polypeptide(L)'
;MRSAEAPSDDSQPPQSLRALIGVIGAGIFVTGFGWPGIIGRLPFSLLLKNQLHMSADRVAVFWAIATLAWYVKPLAGFICDAYPLFGTRRRGYMLAGSALAGLFWLTFAVVPRGYASLVAVMTVLNIAMVFVSTVVGGLQVEVSQRYGATGRLASLRTGLEGVMNLLAGPVGGWLAVRAFGWTALSGSLVMLSFIPVVAWLDREPRGAPVNRQRASEVWSIARSHLGTIVRSRSMWGATGLLFLVYLAPGFQTPMLYYQQDVLKFDPRFMGFLQTLGGVGSIVGAALYGALCRKVPLRTSLIAGILLNAGSTLFYLRYESATSAALIDGAAGLVGTLATLPLYDLAARATPPGVESFGFSLMMSIRNVAIFVISDPLGSYLYSRHHVGFKQLVWLNAGSSAAVLLFLPVLPRALLAGREQSRAAG
;
A
#
# COMPACT_ATOMS: atom_id res chain seq x y z
N MET A 1 19.00 -39.32 -35.07
CA MET A 1 19.38 -37.89 -35.07
C MET A 1 19.20 -37.35 -33.68
N ARG A 2 20.29 -37.17 -32.94
CA ARG A 2 20.29 -36.59 -31.57
C ARG A 2 20.15 -35.08 -31.73
N SER A 3 19.09 -34.49 -31.21
CA SER A 3 18.94 -33.05 -31.05
C SER A 3 20.00 -32.53 -30.09
N ALA A 4 20.89 -31.68 -30.57
CA ALA A 4 21.87 -30.99 -29.75
C ALA A 4 21.13 -30.05 -28.77
N GLU A 5 21.15 -30.38 -27.47
CA GLU A 5 20.86 -29.44 -26.39
C GLU A 5 21.91 -28.33 -26.47
N ALA A 6 21.45 -27.09 -26.61
CA ALA A 6 22.31 -25.92 -26.48
C ALA A 6 22.90 -25.90 -25.04
N PRO A 7 24.20 -25.60 -24.87
CA PRO A 7 24.80 -25.54 -23.55
C PRO A 7 24.18 -24.41 -22.76
N SER A 8 23.57 -24.75 -21.62
CA SER A 8 23.20 -23.80 -20.56
C SER A 8 24.49 -23.14 -20.08
N ASP A 9 24.59 -21.82 -20.26
CA ASP A 9 25.72 -21.02 -19.75
C ASP A 9 25.58 -20.88 -18.23
N ASP A 10 25.93 -21.94 -17.48
CA ASP A 10 25.89 -22.07 -16.03
C ASP A 10 27.17 -21.55 -15.34
N SER A 11 27.87 -20.60 -15.95
CA SER A 11 29.18 -20.12 -15.47
C SER A 11 29.12 -19.10 -14.31
N GLN A 12 27.95 -18.69 -13.83
CA GLN A 12 27.85 -17.82 -12.65
C GLN A 12 27.39 -18.60 -11.41
N PRO A 13 28.10 -18.44 -10.26
CA PRO A 13 27.67 -19.10 -9.02
C PRO A 13 26.27 -18.63 -8.65
N PRO A 14 25.38 -19.55 -8.20
CA PRO A 14 24.01 -19.22 -7.83
C PRO A 14 24.01 -18.12 -6.78
N GLN A 15 23.24 -17.07 -7.04
CA GLN A 15 23.11 -15.94 -6.11
C GLN A 15 22.64 -16.44 -4.76
N SER A 16 23.33 -16.06 -3.67
CA SER A 16 22.98 -16.56 -2.34
C SER A 16 21.60 -16.11 -1.92
N LEU A 17 20.81 -17.00 -1.33
CA LEU A 17 19.47 -16.67 -0.81
C LEU A 17 19.51 -15.46 0.15
N ARG A 18 20.61 -15.32 0.93
CA ARG A 18 20.80 -14.20 1.85
C ARG A 18 20.89 -12.87 1.11
N ALA A 19 21.60 -12.82 -0.02
CA ALA A 19 21.70 -11.60 -0.85
C ALA A 19 20.34 -11.22 -1.45
N LEU A 20 19.58 -12.20 -1.97
CA LEU A 20 18.24 -11.98 -2.50
C LEU A 20 17.26 -11.46 -1.42
N ILE A 21 17.30 -12.06 -0.23
CA ILE A 21 16.50 -11.57 0.92
C ILE A 21 16.90 -10.15 1.30
N GLY A 22 18.20 -9.84 1.27
CA GLY A 22 18.70 -8.48 1.50
C GLY A 22 18.16 -7.46 0.50
N VAL A 23 18.20 -7.76 -0.80
CA VAL A 23 17.65 -6.90 -1.87
C VAL A 23 16.14 -6.73 -1.70
N ILE A 24 15.40 -7.82 -1.46
CA ILE A 24 13.95 -7.79 -1.26
C ILE A 24 13.61 -6.95 -0.02
N GLY A 25 14.26 -7.19 1.10
CA GLY A 25 14.01 -6.46 2.35
C GLY A 25 14.30 -4.98 2.22
N ALA A 26 15.46 -4.61 1.67
CA ALA A 26 15.81 -3.22 1.40
C ALA A 26 14.83 -2.57 0.42
N GLY A 27 14.45 -3.26 -0.66
CA GLY A 27 13.50 -2.78 -1.65
C GLY A 27 12.09 -2.53 -1.06
N ILE A 28 11.60 -3.44 -0.22
CA ILE A 28 10.32 -3.25 0.50
C ILE A 28 10.41 -2.03 1.41
N PHE A 29 11.49 -1.92 2.21
CA PHE A 29 11.66 -0.81 3.13
C PHE A 29 11.76 0.52 2.40
N VAL A 30 12.62 0.62 1.39
CA VAL A 30 12.86 1.87 0.65
C VAL A 30 11.60 2.32 -0.10
N THR A 31 10.91 1.42 -0.79
CA THR A 31 9.69 1.77 -1.53
C THR A 31 8.49 2.01 -0.63
N GLY A 32 8.47 1.44 0.56
CA GLY A 32 7.43 1.70 1.56
C GLY A 32 7.72 2.99 2.35
N PHE A 33 8.86 3.06 3.04
CA PHE A 33 9.20 4.20 3.89
C PHE A 33 9.48 5.47 3.08
N GLY A 34 10.18 5.37 1.94
CA GLY A 34 10.44 6.48 1.02
C GLY A 34 9.20 6.96 0.24
N TRP A 35 8.06 6.29 0.39
CA TRP A 35 6.83 6.74 -0.23
C TRP A 35 6.34 8.05 0.40
N PRO A 36 5.99 9.07 -0.43
CA PRO A 36 5.49 10.34 0.08
C PRO A 36 4.26 10.22 1.00
N GLY A 37 3.46 9.17 0.82
CA GLY A 37 2.32 8.85 1.67
C GLY A 37 2.69 8.31 3.06
N ILE A 38 3.97 8.00 3.32
CA ILE A 38 4.50 7.58 4.62
C ILE A 38 5.38 8.69 5.20
N ILE A 39 6.63 8.82 4.74
CA ILE A 39 7.58 9.79 5.31
C ILE A 39 7.17 11.25 5.08
N GLY A 40 6.52 11.54 3.96
CA GLY A 40 6.13 12.88 3.54
C GLY A 40 4.67 13.25 3.85
N ARG A 41 3.82 12.32 4.30
CA ARG A 41 2.38 12.56 4.42
C ARG A 41 2.06 13.80 5.24
N LEU A 42 2.60 13.90 6.45
CA LEU A 42 2.36 15.02 7.33
C LEU A 42 3.01 16.32 6.81
N PRO A 43 4.31 16.36 6.45
CA PRO A 43 4.95 17.55 5.89
C PRO A 43 4.25 18.11 4.64
N PHE A 44 3.90 17.26 3.67
CA PHE A 44 3.18 17.69 2.46
C PHE A 44 1.77 18.20 2.78
N SER A 45 1.02 17.50 3.62
CA SER A 45 -0.33 17.93 3.96
C SER A 45 -0.33 19.27 4.69
N LEU A 46 0.65 19.51 5.57
CA LEU A 46 0.80 20.81 6.24
C LEU A 46 1.31 21.90 5.29
N LEU A 47 2.19 21.57 4.34
CA LEU A 47 2.60 22.52 3.31
C LEU A 47 1.39 22.96 2.47
N LEU A 48 0.58 22.01 1.97
CA LEU A 48 -0.60 22.29 1.17
C LEU A 48 -1.62 23.14 1.97
N LYS A 49 -1.85 22.80 3.24
CA LYS A 49 -2.78 23.48 4.11
C LYS A 49 -2.27 24.88 4.51
N ASN A 50 -1.05 24.97 5.08
CA ASN A 50 -0.60 26.18 5.76
C ASN A 50 0.11 27.18 4.83
N GLN A 51 0.83 26.70 3.80
CA GLN A 51 1.53 27.58 2.86
C GLN A 51 0.71 27.88 1.60
N LEU A 52 -0.05 26.90 1.10
CA LEU A 52 -0.90 27.06 -0.09
C LEU A 52 -2.36 27.34 0.27
N HIS A 53 -2.70 27.43 1.57
CA HIS A 53 -4.04 27.73 2.08
C HIS A 53 -5.14 26.88 1.44
N MET A 54 -4.85 25.59 1.19
CA MET A 54 -5.78 24.69 0.55
C MET A 54 -6.81 24.17 1.55
N SER A 55 -8.05 24.04 1.06
CA SER A 55 -9.14 23.36 1.77
C SER A 55 -8.92 21.83 1.78
N ALA A 56 -9.56 21.13 2.71
CA ALA A 56 -9.37 19.68 2.87
C ALA A 56 -9.74 18.90 1.58
N ASP A 57 -10.78 19.31 0.85
CA ASP A 57 -11.17 18.71 -0.42
C ASP A 57 -10.04 18.80 -1.47
N ARG A 58 -9.37 19.95 -1.58
CA ARG A 58 -8.24 20.12 -2.50
C ARG A 58 -7.02 19.30 -2.09
N VAL A 59 -6.75 19.19 -0.80
CA VAL A 59 -5.66 18.34 -0.29
C VAL A 59 -5.94 16.86 -0.55
N ALA A 60 -7.18 16.40 -0.35
CA ALA A 60 -7.57 15.03 -0.65
C ALA A 60 -7.46 14.72 -2.16
N VAL A 61 -7.93 15.63 -3.02
CA VAL A 61 -7.78 15.50 -4.49
C VAL A 61 -6.32 15.52 -4.92
N PHE A 62 -5.47 16.33 -4.27
CA PHE A 62 -4.02 16.30 -4.51
C PHE A 62 -3.47 14.88 -4.33
N TRP A 63 -3.77 14.23 -3.20
CA TRP A 63 -3.32 12.87 -2.94
C TRP A 63 -3.91 11.86 -3.91
N ALA A 64 -5.17 12.01 -4.29
CA ALA A 64 -5.83 11.14 -5.27
C ALA A 64 -5.11 11.17 -6.63
N ILE A 65 -4.79 12.34 -7.15
CA ILE A 65 -4.09 12.50 -8.43
C ILE A 65 -2.63 12.05 -8.30
N ALA A 66 -1.94 12.48 -7.26
CA ALA A 66 -0.53 12.20 -7.06
C ALA A 66 -0.22 10.70 -6.94
N THR A 67 -1.17 9.92 -6.42
CA THR A 67 -1.01 8.46 -6.25
C THR A 67 -1.61 7.63 -7.39
N LEU A 68 -2.00 8.24 -8.51
CA LEU A 68 -2.65 7.58 -9.65
C LEU A 68 -1.91 6.32 -10.14
N ALA A 69 -0.58 6.35 -10.15
CA ALA A 69 0.24 5.23 -10.58
C ALA A 69 -0.02 3.94 -9.77
N TRP A 70 -0.37 4.06 -8.49
CA TRP A 70 -0.63 2.90 -7.62
C TRP A 70 -1.96 2.20 -7.94
N TYR A 71 -2.89 2.87 -8.64
CA TYR A 71 -4.17 2.26 -9.04
C TYR A 71 -4.01 1.35 -10.24
N VAL A 72 -2.98 1.59 -11.05
CA VAL A 72 -2.66 0.82 -12.26
C VAL A 72 -1.39 -0.02 -12.12
N LYS A 73 -0.95 -0.27 -10.88
CA LYS A 73 0.28 -1.02 -10.56
C LYS A 73 0.41 -2.35 -11.31
N PRO A 74 -0.64 -3.17 -11.53
CA PRO A 74 -0.53 -4.40 -12.33
C PRO A 74 0.02 -4.18 -13.73
N LEU A 75 -0.27 -3.03 -14.37
CA LEU A 75 0.26 -2.71 -15.71
C LEU A 75 1.77 -2.51 -15.68
N ALA A 76 2.32 -1.92 -14.61
CA ALA A 76 3.76 -1.78 -14.45
C ALA A 76 4.47 -3.14 -14.41
N GLY A 77 3.84 -4.17 -13.81
CA GLY A 77 4.34 -5.54 -13.81
C GLY A 77 4.50 -6.10 -15.23
N PHE A 78 3.46 -5.97 -16.03
CA PHE A 78 3.52 -6.41 -17.44
C PHE A 78 4.57 -5.66 -18.24
N ILE A 79 4.70 -4.36 -18.05
CA ILE A 79 5.72 -3.55 -18.73
C ILE A 79 7.13 -4.04 -18.36
N CYS A 80 7.41 -4.26 -17.07
CA CYS A 80 8.71 -4.75 -16.62
C CYS A 80 9.04 -6.14 -17.19
N ASP A 81 8.06 -7.03 -17.29
CA ASP A 81 8.25 -8.38 -17.81
C ASP A 81 8.41 -8.38 -19.33
N ALA A 82 7.70 -7.50 -20.06
CA ALA A 82 7.75 -7.41 -21.51
C ALA A 82 9.01 -6.68 -22.03
N TYR A 83 9.48 -5.66 -21.30
CA TYR A 83 10.53 -4.74 -21.78
C TYR A 83 11.70 -4.69 -20.78
N PRO A 84 12.71 -5.57 -20.90
CA PRO A 84 13.91 -5.52 -20.07
C PRO A 84 14.63 -4.17 -20.22
N LEU A 85 15.04 -3.58 -19.08
CA LEU A 85 15.77 -2.32 -19.04
C LEU A 85 17.26 -2.58 -18.85
N PHE A 86 18.12 -1.99 -19.69
CA PHE A 86 19.58 -2.21 -19.69
C PHE A 86 19.99 -3.67 -19.76
N GLY A 87 19.23 -4.49 -20.50
CA GLY A 87 19.50 -5.93 -20.67
C GLY A 87 19.18 -6.78 -19.43
N THR A 88 18.49 -6.25 -18.43
CA THR A 88 18.06 -6.96 -17.23
C THR A 88 16.56 -6.78 -17.01
N ARG A 89 15.89 -7.82 -16.49
CA ARG A 89 14.42 -7.76 -16.23
C ARG A 89 14.08 -6.91 -15.01
N ARG A 90 14.94 -6.91 -14.01
CA ARG A 90 14.65 -6.35 -12.68
C ARG A 90 15.65 -5.31 -12.24
N ARG A 91 16.94 -5.64 -12.32
CA ARG A 91 18.02 -4.77 -11.85
C ARG A 91 17.97 -3.38 -12.49
N GLY A 92 17.73 -3.29 -13.79
CA GLY A 92 17.62 -2.03 -14.52
C GLY A 92 16.51 -1.13 -13.96
N TYR A 93 15.33 -1.70 -13.71
CA TYR A 93 14.21 -0.98 -13.14
C TYR A 93 14.44 -0.56 -11.69
N MET A 94 15.06 -1.42 -10.86
CA MET A 94 15.41 -1.07 -9.48
C MET A 94 16.40 0.11 -9.44
N LEU A 95 17.45 0.09 -10.26
CA LEU A 95 18.46 1.16 -10.29
C LEU A 95 17.89 2.45 -10.87
N ALA A 96 17.33 2.40 -12.09
CA ALA A 96 16.80 3.59 -12.76
C ALA A 96 15.62 4.21 -12.01
N GLY A 97 14.68 3.37 -11.55
CA GLY A 97 13.52 3.82 -10.80
C GLY A 97 13.90 4.46 -9.47
N SER A 98 14.88 3.91 -8.73
CA SER A 98 15.36 4.50 -7.48
C SER A 98 16.11 5.79 -7.70
N ALA A 99 16.95 5.88 -8.76
CA ALA A 99 17.65 7.10 -9.14
C ALA A 99 16.66 8.21 -9.52
N LEU A 100 15.67 7.89 -10.37
CA LEU A 100 14.62 8.83 -10.76
C LEU A 100 13.79 9.26 -9.54
N ALA A 101 13.35 8.34 -8.70
CA ALA A 101 12.58 8.67 -7.51
C ALA A 101 13.39 9.55 -6.55
N GLY A 102 14.67 9.26 -6.33
CA GLY A 102 15.56 10.11 -5.54
C GLY A 102 15.71 11.51 -6.12
N LEU A 103 15.89 11.62 -7.43
CA LEU A 103 15.96 12.90 -8.14
C LEU A 103 14.66 13.70 -7.98
N PHE A 104 13.49 13.06 -8.22
CA PHE A 104 12.20 13.73 -8.08
C PHE A 104 11.89 14.12 -6.63
N TRP A 105 12.40 13.40 -5.64
CA TRP A 105 12.38 13.86 -4.25
C TRP A 105 13.15 15.16 -4.07
N LEU A 106 14.35 15.29 -4.65
CA LEU A 106 15.15 16.53 -4.57
C LEU A 106 14.51 17.71 -5.28
N THR A 107 13.79 17.47 -6.39
CA THR A 107 13.11 18.56 -7.10
C THR A 107 12.10 19.30 -6.22
N PHE A 108 11.53 18.68 -5.19
CA PHE A 108 10.66 19.37 -4.24
C PHE A 108 11.35 20.45 -3.42
N ALA A 109 12.68 20.46 -3.33
CA ALA A 109 13.40 21.52 -2.65
C ALA A 109 13.47 22.82 -3.47
N VAL A 110 13.39 22.70 -4.81
CA VAL A 110 13.61 23.82 -5.76
C VAL A 110 12.39 24.16 -6.61
N VAL A 111 11.40 23.24 -6.74
CA VAL A 111 10.23 23.48 -7.55
C VAL A 111 9.35 24.61 -6.98
N PRO A 112 8.75 25.46 -7.82
CA PRO A 112 7.81 26.48 -7.35
C PRO A 112 6.68 25.82 -6.52
N ARG A 113 6.37 26.43 -5.37
CA ARG A 113 5.36 25.92 -4.44
C ARG A 113 3.93 26.24 -4.95
N GLY A 114 3.57 25.62 -6.07
CA GLY A 114 2.25 25.69 -6.67
C GLY A 114 1.57 24.34 -6.68
N TYR A 115 0.23 24.32 -6.70
CA TYR A 115 -0.53 23.06 -6.73
C TYR A 115 -0.13 22.17 -7.92
N ALA A 116 -0.16 22.73 -9.13
CA ALA A 116 0.12 21.96 -10.33
C ALA A 116 1.55 21.40 -10.38
N SER A 117 2.55 22.20 -9.98
CA SER A 117 3.96 21.79 -9.95
C SER A 117 4.19 20.67 -8.93
N LEU A 118 3.62 20.79 -7.72
CA LEU A 118 3.72 19.75 -6.69
C LEU A 118 3.02 18.46 -7.09
N VAL A 119 1.81 18.53 -7.68
CA VAL A 119 1.09 17.37 -8.22
C VAL A 119 1.91 16.68 -9.32
N ALA A 120 2.43 17.45 -10.27
CA ALA A 120 3.21 16.90 -11.40
C ALA A 120 4.45 16.14 -10.91
N VAL A 121 5.26 16.78 -10.06
CA VAL A 121 6.47 16.14 -9.50
C VAL A 121 6.10 14.91 -8.67
N MET A 122 5.06 15.00 -7.83
CA MET A 122 4.60 13.89 -7.00
C MET A 122 4.10 12.71 -7.84
N THR A 123 3.38 12.97 -8.92
CA THR A 123 2.88 11.93 -9.82
C THR A 123 4.03 11.19 -10.51
N VAL A 124 5.02 11.93 -11.05
CA VAL A 124 6.19 11.31 -11.69
C VAL A 124 7.02 10.52 -10.68
N LEU A 125 7.23 11.06 -9.47
CA LEU A 125 7.86 10.32 -8.37
C LEU A 125 7.14 9.00 -8.10
N ASN A 126 5.81 9.03 -7.97
CA ASN A 126 5.02 7.82 -7.71
C ASN A 126 5.10 6.82 -8.88
N ILE A 127 5.15 7.29 -10.13
CA ILE A 127 5.37 6.41 -11.30
C ILE A 127 6.70 5.67 -11.16
N ALA A 128 7.81 6.38 -10.89
CA ALA A 128 9.12 5.77 -10.70
C ALA A 128 9.10 4.74 -9.56
N MET A 129 8.48 5.08 -8.42
CA MET A 129 8.37 4.19 -7.26
C MET A 129 7.52 2.95 -7.53
N VAL A 130 6.45 3.06 -8.32
CA VAL A 130 5.59 1.92 -8.68
C VAL A 130 6.39 0.88 -9.47
N PHE A 131 7.25 1.29 -10.39
CA PHE A 131 8.13 0.36 -11.11
C PHE A 131 9.07 -0.38 -10.16
N VAL A 132 9.76 0.33 -9.27
CA VAL A 132 10.65 -0.29 -8.27
C VAL A 132 9.88 -1.26 -7.38
N SER A 133 8.76 -0.81 -6.80
CA SER A 133 7.92 -1.62 -5.91
C SER A 133 7.36 -2.87 -6.60
N THR A 134 7.02 -2.77 -7.88
CA THR A 134 6.48 -3.89 -8.66
C THR A 134 7.55 -4.94 -8.90
N VAL A 135 8.74 -4.51 -9.30
CA VAL A 135 9.87 -5.42 -9.57
C VAL A 135 10.35 -6.10 -8.29
N VAL A 136 10.44 -5.37 -7.16
CA VAL A 136 10.76 -5.95 -5.84
C VAL A 136 9.71 -6.97 -5.42
N GLY A 137 8.41 -6.68 -5.64
CA GLY A 137 7.33 -7.62 -5.38
C GLY A 137 7.42 -8.89 -6.25
N GLY A 138 7.72 -8.74 -7.54
CA GLY A 138 7.95 -9.85 -8.45
C GLY A 138 9.14 -10.73 -8.03
N LEU A 139 10.26 -10.11 -7.63
CA LEU A 139 11.43 -10.81 -7.09
C LEU A 139 11.08 -11.57 -5.81
N GLN A 140 10.30 -10.96 -4.91
CA GLN A 140 9.83 -11.62 -3.69
C GLN A 140 9.03 -12.88 -4.00
N VAL A 141 8.11 -12.83 -4.95
CA VAL A 141 7.28 -13.99 -5.34
C VAL A 141 8.15 -15.11 -5.93
N GLU A 142 9.05 -14.78 -6.87
CA GLU A 142 9.93 -15.78 -7.50
C GLU A 142 10.86 -16.45 -6.49
N VAL A 143 11.50 -15.68 -5.60
CA VAL A 143 12.37 -16.24 -4.55
C VAL A 143 11.56 -17.10 -3.57
N SER A 144 10.33 -16.68 -3.25
CA SER A 144 9.41 -17.46 -2.42
C SER A 144 9.12 -18.83 -3.01
N GLN A 145 8.84 -18.88 -4.30
CA GLN A 145 8.53 -20.13 -5.01
C GLN A 145 9.78 -21.01 -5.19
N ARG A 146 10.88 -20.41 -5.68
CA ARG A 146 12.13 -21.13 -5.96
C ARG A 146 12.74 -21.78 -4.73
N TYR A 147 12.69 -21.14 -3.58
CA TYR A 147 13.35 -21.60 -2.34
C TYR A 147 12.37 -22.10 -1.28
N GLY A 148 11.08 -22.22 -1.58
CA GLY A 148 10.07 -22.62 -0.57
C GLY A 148 9.99 -21.67 0.64
N ALA A 149 10.37 -20.38 0.45
CA ALA A 149 10.56 -19.41 1.51
C ALA A 149 9.35 -18.46 1.71
N THR A 150 8.17 -18.84 1.24
CA THR A 150 6.97 -18.00 1.23
C THR A 150 6.64 -17.43 2.61
N GLY A 151 6.64 -18.25 3.64
CA GLY A 151 6.36 -17.82 5.00
C GLY A 151 7.40 -16.82 5.54
N ARG A 152 8.68 -17.06 5.26
CA ARG A 152 9.78 -16.18 5.68
C ARG A 152 9.70 -14.80 5.03
N LEU A 153 9.46 -14.74 3.73
CA LEU A 153 9.40 -13.48 2.99
C LEU A 153 8.11 -12.70 3.29
N ALA A 154 7.00 -13.40 3.55
CA ALA A 154 5.78 -12.76 4.05
C ALA A 154 5.99 -12.15 5.44
N SER A 155 6.62 -12.88 6.37
CA SER A 155 6.94 -12.36 7.70
C SER A 155 7.93 -11.19 7.66
N LEU A 156 8.95 -11.26 6.78
CA LEU A 156 9.88 -10.14 6.56
C LEU A 156 9.13 -8.89 6.10
N ARG A 157 8.25 -9.03 5.13
CA ARG A 157 7.44 -7.91 4.61
C ARG A 157 6.59 -7.28 5.70
N THR A 158 5.82 -8.09 6.43
CA THR A 158 4.96 -7.59 7.51
C THR A 158 5.77 -6.94 8.64
N GLY A 159 6.92 -7.52 9.00
CA GLY A 159 7.82 -6.94 9.98
C GLY A 159 8.36 -5.57 9.55
N LEU A 160 8.78 -5.44 8.27
CA LEU A 160 9.25 -4.17 7.72
C LEU A 160 8.12 -3.13 7.63
N GLU A 161 6.91 -3.53 7.24
CA GLU A 161 5.73 -2.64 7.24
C GLU A 161 5.44 -2.12 8.66
N GLY A 162 5.57 -2.97 9.69
CA GLY A 162 5.49 -2.56 11.10
C GLY A 162 6.55 -1.54 11.49
N VAL A 163 7.80 -1.77 11.11
CA VAL A 163 8.91 -0.83 11.35
C VAL A 163 8.67 0.51 10.64
N MET A 164 8.24 0.48 9.38
CA MET A 164 7.94 1.70 8.62
C MET A 164 6.84 2.53 9.29
N ASN A 165 5.75 1.89 9.73
CA ASN A 165 4.66 2.57 10.42
C ASN A 165 5.12 3.17 11.77
N LEU A 166 5.96 2.46 12.50
CA LEU A 166 6.54 2.94 13.76
C LEU A 166 7.43 4.18 13.55
N LEU A 167 8.24 4.19 12.48
CA LEU A 167 9.14 5.30 12.16
C LEU A 167 8.43 6.49 11.51
N ALA A 168 7.33 6.25 10.79
CA ALA A 168 6.62 7.28 10.02
C ALA A 168 6.16 8.46 10.90
N GLY A 169 5.67 8.18 12.10
CA GLY A 169 5.21 9.19 13.03
C GLY A 169 6.30 10.13 13.51
N PRO A 170 7.36 9.65 14.21
CA PRO A 170 8.43 10.49 14.72
C PRO A 170 9.17 11.23 13.62
N VAL A 171 9.48 10.55 12.51
CA VAL A 171 10.20 11.15 11.38
C VAL A 171 9.32 12.19 10.68
N GLY A 172 8.06 11.85 10.36
CA GLY A 172 7.13 12.77 9.73
C GLY A 172 6.83 14.00 10.59
N GLY A 173 6.63 13.81 11.91
CA GLY A 173 6.42 14.90 12.87
C GLY A 173 7.64 15.81 13.00
N TRP A 174 8.85 15.24 13.02
CA TRP A 174 10.10 16.00 13.05
C TRP A 174 10.32 16.79 11.75
N LEU A 175 10.08 16.17 10.60
CA LEU A 175 10.19 16.81 9.28
C LEU A 175 9.16 17.93 9.10
N ALA A 176 7.97 17.77 9.66
CA ALA A 176 6.88 18.73 9.50
C ALA A 176 7.16 20.10 10.14
N VAL A 177 8.04 20.16 11.12
CA VAL A 177 8.46 21.42 11.79
C VAL A 177 9.77 21.99 11.24
N ARG A 178 10.35 21.35 10.24
CA ARG A 178 11.60 21.78 9.58
C ARG A 178 11.33 22.41 8.22
N ALA A 179 12.36 23.06 7.67
CA ALA A 179 12.30 23.51 6.28
C ALA A 179 12.01 22.34 5.35
N PHE A 180 11.10 22.52 4.40
CA PHE A 180 10.61 21.44 3.54
C PHE A 180 11.69 20.72 2.74
N GLY A 181 12.84 21.39 2.50
CA GLY A 181 14.03 20.77 1.91
C GLY A 181 14.54 19.55 2.67
N TRP A 182 14.36 19.48 4.00
CA TRP A 182 14.72 18.30 4.79
C TRP A 182 13.84 17.10 4.45
N THR A 183 12.55 17.32 4.18
CA THR A 183 11.64 16.26 3.71
C THR A 183 12.08 15.74 2.35
N ALA A 184 12.40 16.64 1.42
CA ALA A 184 12.90 16.30 0.10
C ALA A 184 14.21 15.50 0.17
N LEU A 185 15.17 15.98 0.97
CA LEU A 185 16.47 15.31 1.17
C LEU A 185 16.30 13.93 1.81
N SER A 186 15.47 13.81 2.85
CA SER A 186 15.25 12.54 3.54
C SER A 186 14.63 11.50 2.60
N GLY A 187 13.59 11.85 1.84
CA GLY A 187 12.98 10.97 0.86
C GLY A 187 13.96 10.56 -0.24
N SER A 188 14.77 11.50 -0.72
CA SER A 188 15.83 11.22 -1.70
C SER A 188 16.87 10.24 -1.17
N LEU A 189 17.42 10.49 0.03
CA LEU A 189 18.41 9.62 0.64
C LEU A 189 17.88 8.19 0.83
N VAL A 190 16.63 8.05 1.27
CA VAL A 190 15.98 6.74 1.39
C VAL A 190 15.93 6.05 0.03
N MET A 191 15.46 6.71 -1.03
CA MET A 191 15.38 6.10 -2.36
C MET A 191 16.75 5.77 -2.94
N LEU A 192 17.73 6.67 -2.83
CA LEU A 192 19.08 6.48 -3.36
C LEU A 192 19.86 5.41 -2.59
N SER A 193 19.56 5.16 -1.31
CA SER A 193 20.21 4.11 -0.51
C SER A 193 19.99 2.70 -1.07
N PHE A 194 18.97 2.52 -1.91
CA PHE A 194 18.72 1.24 -2.56
C PHE A 194 19.69 0.93 -3.71
N ILE A 195 20.25 1.96 -4.34
CA ILE A 195 21.18 1.81 -5.48
C ILE A 195 22.42 0.97 -5.10
N PRO A 196 23.19 1.29 -4.05
CA PRO A 196 24.34 0.47 -3.65
C PRO A 196 23.91 -0.95 -3.24
N VAL A 197 22.77 -1.13 -2.59
CA VAL A 197 22.28 -2.47 -2.23
C VAL A 197 22.06 -3.32 -3.47
N VAL A 198 21.36 -2.78 -4.48
CA VAL A 198 21.13 -3.47 -5.75
C VAL A 198 22.45 -3.67 -6.52
N ALA A 199 23.34 -2.68 -6.54
CA ALA A 199 24.60 -2.77 -7.28
C ALA A 199 25.50 -3.89 -6.75
N TRP A 200 25.53 -4.09 -5.42
CA TRP A 200 26.43 -5.06 -4.77
C TRP A 200 25.83 -6.43 -4.57
N LEU A 201 24.54 -6.50 -4.23
CA LEU A 201 23.88 -7.76 -3.86
C LEU A 201 23.13 -8.42 -5.01
N ASP A 202 22.67 -7.65 -6.01
CA ASP A 202 21.95 -8.21 -7.15
C ASP A 202 22.89 -8.45 -8.33
N ARG A 203 23.04 -9.73 -8.69
CA ARG A 203 23.89 -10.21 -9.80
C ARG A 203 23.04 -10.76 -10.95
N GLU A 204 21.93 -10.09 -11.29
CA GLU A 204 21.11 -10.51 -12.43
C GLU A 204 21.95 -10.56 -13.71
N PRO A 205 21.99 -11.70 -14.45
CA PRO A 205 22.73 -11.82 -15.70
C PRO A 205 22.24 -10.81 -16.73
N ARG A 206 23.18 -10.16 -17.43
CA ARG A 206 22.86 -9.33 -18.60
C ARG A 206 22.64 -10.25 -19.81
N GLY A 207 21.69 -9.93 -20.66
CA GLY A 207 21.49 -10.69 -21.90
C GLY A 207 20.04 -11.06 -22.20
N ALA A 208 19.06 -10.52 -21.45
CA ALA A 208 17.67 -10.67 -21.82
C ALA A 208 17.39 -9.81 -23.08
N PRO A 209 17.31 -10.38 -24.30
CA PRO A 209 17.05 -9.59 -25.50
C PRO A 209 15.62 -9.04 -25.43
N VAL A 210 15.46 -7.77 -25.84
CA VAL A 210 14.13 -7.22 -26.14
C VAL A 210 13.63 -7.91 -27.41
N ASN A 211 12.83 -8.97 -27.24
CA ASN A 211 12.25 -9.69 -28.37
C ASN A 211 10.75 -9.33 -28.48
N ARG A 212 10.32 -8.93 -29.66
CA ARG A 212 8.88 -8.67 -29.97
C ARG A 212 8.00 -9.89 -29.66
N GLN A 213 8.52 -11.11 -29.88
CA GLN A 213 7.82 -12.36 -29.52
C GLN A 213 7.53 -12.42 -28.02
N ARG A 214 8.51 -12.06 -27.17
CA ARG A 214 8.35 -12.04 -25.72
C ARG A 214 7.28 -11.02 -25.27
N ALA A 215 7.28 -9.82 -25.85
CA ALA A 215 6.24 -8.83 -25.56
C ALA A 215 4.85 -9.35 -25.95
N SER A 216 4.72 -9.99 -27.13
CA SER A 216 3.48 -10.61 -27.59
C SER A 216 3.01 -11.73 -26.64
N GLU A 217 3.92 -12.59 -26.18
CA GLU A 217 3.64 -13.65 -25.20
C GLU A 217 3.15 -13.08 -23.86
N VAL A 218 3.86 -12.07 -23.32
CA VAL A 218 3.47 -11.41 -22.07
C VAL A 218 2.07 -10.80 -22.19
N TRP A 219 1.77 -10.13 -23.31
CA TRP A 219 0.44 -9.57 -23.52
C TRP A 219 -0.64 -10.62 -23.75
N SER A 220 -0.32 -11.76 -24.36
CA SER A 220 -1.25 -12.88 -24.50
C SER A 220 -1.59 -13.50 -23.13
N ILE A 221 -0.56 -13.69 -22.28
CA ILE A 221 -0.71 -14.15 -20.89
C ILE A 221 -1.54 -13.16 -20.09
N ALA A 222 -1.24 -11.87 -20.20
CA ALA A 222 -2.01 -10.81 -19.53
C ALA A 222 -3.50 -10.86 -19.90
N ARG A 223 -3.80 -11.04 -21.18
CA ARG A 223 -5.18 -11.14 -21.68
C ARG A 223 -5.87 -12.40 -21.17
N SER A 224 -5.17 -13.54 -21.12
CA SER A 224 -5.71 -14.78 -20.57
C SER A 224 -5.99 -14.67 -19.06
N HIS A 225 -5.07 -14.06 -18.31
CA HIS A 225 -5.24 -13.75 -16.87
C HIS A 225 -6.45 -12.86 -16.64
N LEU A 226 -6.59 -11.80 -17.44
CA LEU A 226 -7.74 -10.89 -17.36
C LEU A 226 -9.05 -11.65 -17.64
N GLY A 227 -9.07 -12.54 -18.63
CA GLY A 227 -10.21 -13.40 -18.93
C GLY A 227 -10.61 -14.29 -17.75
N THR A 228 -9.64 -14.90 -17.06
CA THR A 228 -9.86 -15.73 -15.86
C THR A 228 -10.45 -14.90 -14.72
N ILE A 229 -9.91 -13.70 -14.51
CA ILE A 229 -10.36 -12.78 -13.46
C ILE A 229 -11.78 -12.28 -13.71
N VAL A 230 -12.07 -11.83 -14.93
CA VAL A 230 -13.41 -11.31 -15.29
C VAL A 230 -14.50 -12.36 -15.07
N ARG A 231 -14.20 -13.64 -15.30
CA ARG A 231 -15.14 -14.74 -15.10
C ARG A 231 -15.28 -15.22 -13.65
N SER A 232 -14.39 -14.82 -12.76
CA SER A 232 -14.39 -15.28 -11.36
C SER A 232 -15.40 -14.53 -10.50
N ARG A 233 -16.57 -15.14 -10.27
CA ARG A 233 -17.61 -14.60 -9.36
C ARG A 233 -17.10 -14.42 -7.93
N SER A 234 -16.26 -15.34 -7.45
CA SER A 234 -15.65 -15.29 -6.11
C SER A 234 -14.78 -14.07 -5.94
N MET A 235 -13.94 -13.79 -6.95
CA MET A 235 -13.05 -12.61 -6.92
C MET A 235 -13.86 -11.31 -6.96
N TRP A 236 -14.88 -11.20 -7.80
CA TRP A 236 -15.70 -9.99 -7.84
C TRP A 236 -16.53 -9.78 -6.58
N GLY A 237 -17.00 -10.85 -5.95
CA GLY A 237 -17.66 -10.77 -4.64
C GLY A 237 -16.72 -10.24 -3.54
N ALA A 238 -15.49 -10.76 -3.46
CA ALA A 238 -14.47 -10.29 -2.52
C ALA A 238 -14.05 -8.85 -2.82
N THR A 239 -13.85 -8.50 -4.10
CA THR A 239 -13.52 -7.16 -4.57
C THR A 239 -14.62 -6.17 -4.20
N GLY A 240 -15.89 -6.54 -4.42
CA GLY A 240 -17.04 -5.72 -4.08
C GLY A 240 -17.13 -5.45 -2.58
N LEU A 241 -16.91 -6.46 -1.73
CA LEU A 241 -16.88 -6.26 -0.27
C LEU A 241 -15.74 -5.35 0.14
N LEU A 242 -14.52 -5.58 -0.38
CA LEU A 242 -13.37 -4.71 -0.16
C LEU A 242 -13.69 -3.27 -0.55
N PHE A 243 -14.23 -3.06 -1.74
CA PHE A 243 -14.60 -1.74 -2.22
C PHE A 243 -15.61 -1.06 -1.29
N LEU A 244 -16.67 -1.76 -0.91
CA LEU A 244 -17.73 -1.22 -0.05
C LEU A 244 -17.24 -0.87 1.37
N VAL A 245 -16.38 -1.70 1.97
CA VAL A 245 -15.80 -1.42 3.31
C VAL A 245 -15.00 -0.12 3.30
N TYR A 246 -14.28 0.15 2.21
CA TYR A 246 -13.44 1.34 2.10
C TYR A 246 -14.13 2.53 1.41
N LEU A 247 -15.40 2.38 1.00
CA LEU A 247 -16.16 3.45 0.31
C LEU A 247 -16.76 4.47 1.28
N ALA A 248 -16.89 4.14 2.56
CA ALA A 248 -17.45 5.04 3.57
C ALA A 248 -16.78 6.43 3.52
N PRO A 249 -17.53 7.54 3.66
CA PRO A 249 -16.94 8.89 3.63
C PRO A 249 -15.77 9.00 4.61
N GLY A 250 -14.57 9.20 4.10
CA GLY A 250 -13.35 9.23 4.87
C GLY A 250 -13.19 10.53 5.64
N PHE A 251 -12.50 10.47 6.77
CA PHE A 251 -12.17 11.67 7.55
C PHE A 251 -10.65 11.81 7.81
N GLN A 252 -9.83 11.14 7.02
CA GLN A 252 -8.36 11.18 7.20
C GLN A 252 -7.79 12.60 6.96
N THR A 253 -8.15 13.22 5.85
CA THR A 253 -7.75 14.61 5.57
C THR A 253 -8.52 15.61 6.47
N PRO A 254 -9.85 15.54 6.67
CA PRO A 254 -10.55 16.35 7.66
C PRO A 254 -9.97 16.26 9.07
N MET A 255 -9.51 15.09 9.51
CA MET A 255 -8.87 14.89 10.82
C MET A 255 -7.63 15.78 11.00
N LEU A 256 -6.78 15.89 9.97
CA LEU A 256 -5.61 16.78 10.04
C LEU A 256 -6.02 18.24 10.28
N TYR A 257 -7.08 18.69 9.62
CA TYR A 257 -7.63 20.04 9.83
C TYR A 257 -8.23 20.18 11.22
N TYR A 258 -8.99 19.21 11.70
CA TYR A 258 -9.55 19.20 13.04
C TYR A 258 -8.47 19.22 14.12
N GLN A 259 -7.45 18.39 14.01
CA GLN A 259 -6.30 18.35 14.92
C GLN A 259 -5.56 19.69 14.97
N GLN A 260 -5.34 20.33 13.82
CA GLN A 260 -4.57 21.57 13.76
C GLN A 260 -5.41 22.82 14.07
N ASP A 261 -6.64 22.92 13.55
CA ASP A 261 -7.43 24.15 13.64
C ASP A 261 -8.28 24.20 14.90
N VAL A 262 -8.82 23.06 15.34
CA VAL A 262 -9.71 22.98 16.50
C VAL A 262 -8.94 22.62 17.75
N LEU A 263 -8.17 21.52 17.70
CA LEU A 263 -7.44 21.03 18.87
C LEU A 263 -6.07 21.69 19.07
N LYS A 264 -5.59 22.47 18.07
CA LYS A 264 -4.31 23.20 18.11
C LYS A 264 -3.11 22.28 18.39
N PHE A 265 -3.14 21.04 17.91
CA PHE A 265 -2.03 20.10 18.12
C PHE A 265 -0.80 20.51 17.33
N ASP A 266 0.34 20.43 18.01
CA ASP A 266 1.65 20.58 17.37
C ASP A 266 1.91 19.43 16.38
N PRO A 267 2.58 19.70 15.23
CA PRO A 267 2.87 18.64 14.23
C PRO A 267 3.69 17.47 14.79
N ARG A 268 4.55 17.68 15.80
CA ARG A 268 5.29 16.59 16.44
C ARG A 268 4.36 15.69 17.23
N PHE A 269 3.36 16.28 17.92
CA PHE A 269 2.35 15.50 18.62
C PHE A 269 1.46 14.74 17.64
N MET A 270 1.09 15.33 16.50
CA MET A 270 0.38 14.62 15.43
C MET A 270 1.19 13.41 14.91
N GLY A 271 2.51 13.57 14.77
CA GLY A 271 3.41 12.46 14.45
C GLY A 271 3.44 11.40 15.56
N PHE A 272 3.47 11.79 16.82
CA PHE A 272 3.40 10.86 17.96
C PHE A 272 2.10 10.05 17.95
N LEU A 273 0.95 10.67 17.66
CA LEU A 273 -0.33 9.97 17.51
C LEU A 273 -0.29 8.91 16.41
N GLN A 274 0.35 9.22 15.28
CA GLN A 274 0.56 8.24 14.21
C GLN A 274 1.44 7.06 14.68
N THR A 275 2.44 7.32 15.53
CA THR A 275 3.27 6.26 16.14
C THR A 275 2.44 5.34 17.01
N LEU A 276 1.56 5.89 17.85
CA LEU A 276 0.66 5.08 18.69
C LEU A 276 -0.26 4.20 17.85
N GLY A 277 -0.81 4.72 16.76
CA GLY A 277 -1.55 3.94 15.78
C GLY A 277 -0.72 2.81 15.16
N GLY A 278 0.55 3.08 14.85
CA GLY A 278 1.50 2.08 14.37
C GLY A 278 1.76 0.96 15.38
N VAL A 279 1.99 1.28 16.65
CA VAL A 279 2.12 0.31 17.74
C VAL A 279 0.87 -0.52 17.88
N GLY A 280 -0.31 0.13 17.90
CA GLY A 280 -1.61 -0.55 17.93
C GLY A 280 -1.76 -1.54 16.77
N SER A 281 -1.34 -1.15 15.56
CA SER A 281 -1.39 -2.00 14.37
C SER A 281 -0.51 -3.24 14.50
N ILE A 282 0.69 -3.14 15.09
CA ILE A 282 1.58 -4.28 15.34
C ILE A 282 0.93 -5.26 16.31
N VAL A 283 0.35 -4.75 17.40
CA VAL A 283 -0.37 -5.57 18.37
C VAL A 283 -1.58 -6.24 17.72
N GLY A 284 -2.35 -5.50 16.93
CA GLY A 284 -3.49 -6.04 16.16
C GLY A 284 -3.10 -7.15 15.21
N ALA A 285 -1.96 -7.01 14.52
CA ALA A 285 -1.44 -8.05 13.62
C ALA A 285 -1.02 -9.32 14.37
N ALA A 286 -0.36 -9.19 15.52
CA ALA A 286 0.01 -10.31 16.37
C ALA A 286 -1.22 -11.05 16.90
N LEU A 287 -2.22 -10.32 17.37
CA LEU A 287 -3.51 -10.88 17.82
C LEU A 287 -4.22 -11.61 16.68
N TYR A 288 -4.31 -11.01 15.50
CA TYR A 288 -4.93 -11.66 14.35
C TYR A 288 -4.21 -12.96 13.97
N GLY A 289 -2.87 -12.96 13.98
CA GLY A 289 -2.06 -14.16 13.73
C GLY A 289 -2.38 -15.33 14.69
N ALA A 290 -2.71 -15.02 15.94
CA ALA A 290 -3.14 -16.02 16.92
C ALA A 290 -4.61 -16.44 16.73
N LEU A 291 -5.49 -15.52 16.32
CA LEU A 291 -6.93 -15.75 16.19
C LEU A 291 -7.33 -16.40 14.87
N CYS A 292 -6.66 -16.06 13.76
CA CYS A 292 -7.04 -16.48 12.41
C CYS A 292 -7.05 -18.01 12.18
N ARG A 293 -6.36 -18.76 13.04
CA ARG A 293 -6.37 -20.24 13.01
C ARG A 293 -7.55 -20.84 13.77
N LYS A 294 -8.14 -20.09 14.71
CA LYS A 294 -9.19 -20.57 15.61
C LYS A 294 -10.58 -20.05 15.24
N VAL A 295 -10.63 -18.90 14.58
CA VAL A 295 -11.90 -18.21 14.26
C VAL A 295 -12.19 -18.35 12.76
N PRO A 296 -13.42 -18.78 12.38
CA PRO A 296 -13.83 -18.82 10.97
C PRO A 296 -13.73 -17.44 10.31
N LEU A 297 -13.33 -17.40 9.03
CA LEU A 297 -13.18 -16.16 8.29
C LEU A 297 -14.44 -15.29 8.30
N ARG A 298 -15.62 -15.91 8.17
CA ARG A 298 -16.92 -15.22 8.24
C ARG A 298 -17.09 -14.44 9.55
N THR A 299 -16.80 -15.09 10.67
CA THR A 299 -16.88 -14.47 12.01
C THR A 299 -15.87 -13.34 12.14
N SER A 300 -14.64 -13.55 11.65
CA SER A 300 -13.59 -12.52 11.65
C SER A 300 -13.97 -11.30 10.81
N LEU A 301 -14.61 -11.48 9.65
CA LEU A 301 -15.11 -10.39 8.81
C LEU A 301 -16.24 -9.61 9.49
N ILE A 302 -17.23 -10.31 10.05
CA ILE A 302 -18.34 -9.67 10.77
C ILE A 302 -17.81 -8.89 11.97
N ALA A 303 -16.99 -9.55 12.81
CA ALA A 303 -16.39 -8.92 13.98
C ALA A 303 -15.50 -7.73 13.59
N GLY A 304 -14.67 -7.87 12.53
CA GLY A 304 -13.82 -6.80 12.02
C GLY A 304 -14.61 -5.57 11.57
N ILE A 305 -15.68 -5.75 10.80
CA ILE A 305 -16.54 -4.64 10.34
C ILE A 305 -17.25 -3.97 11.53
N LEU A 306 -17.82 -4.75 12.46
CA LEU A 306 -18.47 -4.21 13.66
C LEU A 306 -17.50 -3.47 14.56
N LEU A 307 -16.33 -4.05 14.81
CA LEU A 307 -15.29 -3.42 15.61
C LEU A 307 -14.78 -2.13 14.95
N ASN A 308 -14.60 -2.11 13.63
CA ASN A 308 -14.22 -0.91 12.91
C ASN A 308 -15.29 0.18 13.03
N ALA A 309 -16.55 -0.14 12.76
CA ALA A 309 -17.65 0.81 12.87
C ALA A 309 -17.80 1.32 14.33
N GLY A 310 -17.72 0.42 15.31
CA GLY A 310 -17.81 0.77 16.73
C GLY A 310 -16.63 1.61 17.21
N SER A 311 -15.39 1.25 16.83
CA SER A 311 -14.19 2.03 17.20
C SER A 311 -14.15 3.41 16.53
N THR A 312 -14.73 3.55 15.35
CA THR A 312 -14.89 4.85 14.69
C THR A 312 -15.69 5.81 15.56
N LEU A 313 -16.68 5.33 16.31
CA LEU A 313 -17.46 6.19 17.22
C LEU A 313 -16.65 6.75 18.39
N PHE A 314 -15.50 6.16 18.76
CA PHE A 314 -14.61 6.74 19.76
C PHE A 314 -14.07 8.11 19.34
N TYR A 315 -13.94 8.38 18.05
CA TYR A 315 -13.55 9.68 17.53
C TYR A 315 -14.55 10.81 17.87
N LEU A 316 -15.76 10.50 18.32
CA LEU A 316 -16.69 11.49 18.89
C LEU A 316 -16.16 12.12 20.18
N ARG A 317 -15.26 11.43 20.90
CA ARG A 317 -14.59 11.89 22.12
C ARG A 317 -13.14 12.36 21.86
N TYR A 318 -12.80 12.61 20.61
CA TYR A 318 -11.47 13.10 20.24
C TYR A 318 -11.37 14.61 20.50
N GLU A 319 -11.19 14.98 21.77
CA GLU A 319 -11.32 16.37 22.22
C GLU A 319 -10.09 16.88 23.01
N SER A 320 -9.18 15.99 23.38
CA SER A 320 -7.98 16.30 24.16
C SER A 320 -6.77 15.48 23.69
N ALA A 321 -5.56 15.89 24.08
CA ALA A 321 -4.35 15.16 23.79
C ALA A 321 -4.39 13.70 24.32
N THR A 322 -4.93 13.52 25.53
CA THR A 322 -5.03 12.19 26.15
C THR A 322 -6.05 11.31 25.42
N SER A 323 -7.25 11.85 25.12
CA SER A 323 -8.25 11.10 24.36
C SER A 323 -7.76 10.76 22.96
N ALA A 324 -7.05 11.69 22.29
CA ALA A 324 -6.45 11.46 20.99
C ALA A 324 -5.44 10.29 21.02
N ALA A 325 -4.53 10.30 22.01
CA ALA A 325 -3.52 9.24 22.15
C ALA A 325 -4.14 7.85 22.36
N LEU A 326 -5.16 7.76 23.23
CA LEU A 326 -5.85 6.51 23.50
C LEU A 326 -6.64 6.01 22.28
N ILE A 327 -7.35 6.92 21.60
CA ILE A 327 -8.18 6.60 20.44
C ILE A 327 -7.30 6.16 19.26
N ASP A 328 -6.22 6.89 18.94
CA ASP A 328 -5.35 6.53 17.81
C ASP A 328 -4.61 5.22 18.05
N GLY A 329 -4.15 4.97 19.28
CA GLY A 329 -3.55 3.68 19.66
C GLY A 329 -4.55 2.52 19.52
N ALA A 330 -5.77 2.68 20.01
CA ALA A 330 -6.83 1.68 19.89
C ALA A 330 -7.27 1.51 18.43
N ALA A 331 -7.39 2.59 17.67
CA ALA A 331 -7.78 2.56 16.26
C ALA A 331 -6.78 1.79 15.39
N GLY A 332 -5.47 1.92 15.66
CA GLY A 332 -4.46 1.12 14.98
C GLY A 332 -4.66 -0.38 15.19
N LEU A 333 -4.91 -0.80 16.43
CA LEU A 333 -5.17 -2.19 16.78
C LEU A 333 -6.45 -2.70 16.10
N VAL A 334 -7.55 -2.00 16.29
CA VAL A 334 -8.87 -2.42 15.76
C VAL A 334 -8.89 -2.36 14.24
N GLY A 335 -8.32 -1.32 13.64
CA GLY A 335 -8.21 -1.18 12.18
C GLY A 335 -7.44 -2.34 11.54
N THR A 336 -6.40 -2.81 12.20
CA THR A 336 -5.64 -3.98 11.72
C THR A 336 -6.44 -5.27 11.85
N LEU A 337 -7.14 -5.48 12.96
CA LEU A 337 -8.03 -6.63 13.16
C LEU A 337 -9.19 -6.65 12.15
N ALA A 338 -9.67 -5.49 11.72
CA ALA A 338 -10.69 -5.36 10.68
C ALA A 338 -10.15 -5.58 9.26
N THR A 339 -8.92 -5.15 8.99
CA THR A 339 -8.31 -5.18 7.65
C THR A 339 -7.77 -6.56 7.28
N LEU A 340 -7.14 -7.27 8.21
CA LEU A 340 -6.49 -8.55 7.91
C LEU A 340 -7.46 -9.65 7.44
N PRO A 341 -8.68 -9.81 7.99
CA PRO A 341 -9.68 -10.73 7.42
C PRO A 341 -10.06 -10.41 5.98
N LEU A 342 -10.10 -9.14 5.60
CA LEU A 342 -10.37 -8.72 4.22
C LEU A 342 -9.23 -9.12 3.28
N TYR A 343 -7.99 -9.05 3.73
CA TYR A 343 -6.84 -9.52 2.94
C TYR A 343 -6.80 -11.04 2.82
N ASP A 344 -7.17 -11.77 3.88
CA ASP A 344 -7.33 -13.23 3.82
C ASP A 344 -8.44 -13.62 2.84
N LEU A 345 -9.58 -12.93 2.88
CA LEU A 345 -10.66 -13.09 1.89
C LEU A 345 -10.17 -12.85 0.46
N ALA A 346 -9.44 -11.74 0.24
CA ALA A 346 -8.91 -11.39 -1.07
C ALA A 346 -7.94 -12.47 -1.59
N ALA A 347 -7.06 -12.97 -0.74
CA ALA A 347 -6.11 -14.03 -1.10
C ALA A 347 -6.83 -15.34 -1.47
N ARG A 348 -7.88 -15.72 -0.73
CA ARG A 348 -8.67 -16.93 -0.99
C ARG A 348 -9.55 -16.81 -2.24
N ALA A 349 -10.04 -15.61 -2.54
CA ALA A 349 -10.92 -15.35 -3.68
C ALA A 349 -10.18 -15.30 -5.01
N THR A 350 -8.85 -15.15 -4.99
CA THR A 350 -8.03 -15.05 -6.19
C THR A 350 -7.92 -16.42 -6.87
N PRO A 351 -8.24 -16.55 -8.18
CA PRO A 351 -8.15 -17.82 -8.89
C PRO A 351 -6.71 -18.33 -8.98
N PRO A 352 -6.50 -19.68 -9.00
CA PRO A 352 -5.21 -20.29 -9.24
C PRO A 352 -4.59 -19.85 -10.57
N GLY A 353 -3.27 -19.66 -10.58
CA GLY A 353 -2.51 -19.25 -11.76
C GLY A 353 -2.51 -17.73 -12.02
N VAL A 354 -3.30 -16.94 -11.29
CA VAL A 354 -3.35 -15.48 -11.41
C VAL A 354 -3.22 -14.77 -10.05
N GLU A 355 -2.64 -15.45 -9.06
CA GLU A 355 -2.63 -15.02 -7.66
C GLU A 355 -2.06 -13.60 -7.48
N SER A 356 -0.88 -13.35 -8.04
CA SER A 356 -0.19 -12.05 -7.91
C SER A 356 -0.95 -10.93 -8.60
N PHE A 357 -1.45 -11.18 -9.82
CA PHE A 357 -2.18 -10.19 -10.60
C PHE A 357 -3.56 -9.91 -9.99
N GLY A 358 -4.32 -10.96 -9.66
CA GLY A 358 -5.65 -10.83 -9.08
C GLY A 358 -5.65 -10.12 -7.73
N PHE A 359 -4.74 -10.50 -6.83
CA PHE A 359 -4.58 -9.82 -5.54
C PHE A 359 -4.16 -8.35 -5.72
N SER A 360 -3.22 -8.08 -6.61
CA SER A 360 -2.77 -6.72 -6.92
C SER A 360 -3.90 -5.86 -7.48
N LEU A 361 -4.77 -6.42 -8.34
CA LEU A 361 -5.93 -5.73 -8.89
C LEU A 361 -6.95 -5.39 -7.78
N MET A 362 -7.24 -6.33 -6.88
CA MET A 362 -8.12 -6.06 -5.74
C MET A 362 -7.57 -4.94 -4.83
N MET A 363 -6.25 -4.92 -4.60
CA MET A 363 -5.62 -3.85 -3.83
C MET A 363 -5.65 -2.50 -4.58
N SER A 364 -5.54 -2.50 -5.90
CA SER A 364 -5.72 -1.30 -6.72
C SER A 364 -7.14 -0.74 -6.61
N ILE A 365 -8.15 -1.59 -6.69
CA ILE A 365 -9.56 -1.19 -6.52
C ILE A 365 -9.82 -0.65 -5.11
N ARG A 366 -9.27 -1.30 -4.08
CA ARG A 366 -9.30 -0.79 -2.70
C ARG A 366 -8.67 0.62 -2.60
N ASN A 367 -7.51 0.83 -3.23
CA ASN A 367 -6.84 2.13 -3.20
C ASN A 367 -7.68 3.22 -3.91
N VAL A 368 -8.36 2.87 -4.99
CA VAL A 368 -9.34 3.76 -5.63
C VAL A 368 -10.46 4.12 -4.65
N ALA A 369 -11.04 3.13 -3.95
CA ALA A 369 -12.08 3.39 -2.95
C ALA A 369 -11.60 4.39 -1.87
N ILE A 370 -10.38 4.22 -1.34
CA ILE A 370 -9.84 5.06 -0.27
C ILE A 370 -9.47 6.45 -0.78
N PHE A 371 -8.58 6.52 -1.79
CA PHE A 371 -7.92 7.78 -2.15
C PHE A 371 -8.67 8.58 -3.20
N VAL A 372 -9.49 7.94 -4.05
CA VAL A 372 -10.24 8.65 -5.09
C VAL A 372 -11.66 8.98 -4.66
N ILE A 373 -12.26 8.14 -3.79
CA ILE A 373 -13.67 8.31 -3.43
C ILE A 373 -13.83 8.68 -1.96
N SER A 374 -13.40 7.82 -1.04
CA SER A 374 -13.68 7.96 0.40
C SER A 374 -13.12 9.25 0.99
N ASP A 375 -11.81 9.48 0.92
CA ASP A 375 -11.17 10.67 1.51
C ASP A 375 -11.57 11.97 0.79
N PRO A 376 -11.63 12.04 -0.57
CA PRO A 376 -12.17 13.20 -1.26
C PRO A 376 -13.65 13.49 -0.94
N LEU A 377 -14.50 12.47 -0.85
CA LEU A 377 -15.92 12.65 -0.50
C LEU A 377 -16.08 13.23 0.91
N GLY A 378 -15.43 12.64 1.90
CA GLY A 378 -15.50 13.15 3.27
C GLY A 378 -14.89 14.55 3.39
N SER A 379 -13.79 14.82 2.70
CA SER A 379 -13.16 16.14 2.67
C SER A 379 -14.04 17.18 1.97
N TYR A 380 -14.75 16.79 0.92
CA TYR A 380 -15.71 17.65 0.23
C TYR A 380 -16.90 18.01 1.14
N LEU A 381 -17.47 17.02 1.83
CA LEU A 381 -18.53 17.24 2.81
C LEU A 381 -18.07 18.19 3.93
N TYR A 382 -16.84 17.98 4.43
CA TYR A 382 -16.25 18.84 5.45
C TYR A 382 -16.04 20.28 5.00
N SER A 383 -15.44 20.48 3.81
CA SER A 383 -15.01 21.81 3.33
C SER A 383 -16.13 22.60 2.67
N ARG A 384 -17.03 21.95 1.91
CA ARG A 384 -18.02 22.62 1.08
C ARG A 384 -19.43 22.65 1.70
N HIS A 385 -19.77 21.55 2.38
CA HIS A 385 -21.07 21.44 3.03
C HIS A 385 -21.01 21.71 4.53
N HIS A 386 -19.82 22.10 5.05
CA HIS A 386 -19.61 22.42 6.46
C HIS A 386 -20.09 21.31 7.41
N VAL A 387 -20.01 20.06 6.95
CA VAL A 387 -20.32 18.89 7.79
C VAL A 387 -19.23 18.79 8.87
N GLY A 388 -19.62 18.93 10.12
CA GLY A 388 -18.70 18.89 11.25
C GLY A 388 -17.97 17.54 11.35
N PHE A 389 -16.77 17.56 11.97
CA PHE A 389 -15.97 16.35 12.15
C PHE A 389 -16.76 15.21 12.81
N LYS A 390 -17.51 15.49 13.87
CA LYS A 390 -18.35 14.48 14.56
C LYS A 390 -19.45 13.89 13.67
N GLN A 391 -20.01 14.68 12.76
CA GLN A 391 -21.01 14.20 11.80
C GLN A 391 -20.37 13.28 10.75
N LEU A 392 -19.14 13.58 10.29
CA LEU A 392 -18.38 12.67 9.41
C LEU A 392 -18.08 11.34 10.10
N VAL A 393 -17.77 11.36 11.39
CA VAL A 393 -17.58 10.13 12.18
C VAL A 393 -18.84 9.27 12.16
N TRP A 394 -20.03 9.86 12.38
CA TRP A 394 -21.31 9.15 12.30
C TRP A 394 -21.58 8.59 10.90
N LEU A 395 -21.34 9.39 9.85
CA LEU A 395 -21.52 8.95 8.47
C LEU A 395 -20.59 7.77 8.14
N ASN A 396 -19.31 7.85 8.55
CA ASN A 396 -18.36 6.78 8.32
C ASN A 396 -18.73 5.50 9.07
N ALA A 397 -19.06 5.60 10.35
CA ALA A 397 -19.45 4.46 11.18
C ALA A 397 -20.73 3.80 10.65
N GLY A 398 -21.75 4.57 10.30
CA GLY A 398 -23.01 4.08 9.77
C GLY A 398 -22.83 3.41 8.40
N SER A 399 -22.07 4.04 7.49
CA SER A 399 -21.77 3.46 6.18
C SER A 399 -20.96 2.17 6.31
N SER A 400 -19.98 2.13 7.22
CA SER A 400 -19.17 0.93 7.47
C SER A 400 -20.03 -0.21 8.05
N ALA A 401 -20.95 0.08 8.97
CA ALA A 401 -21.87 -0.92 9.50
C ALA A 401 -22.85 -1.45 8.44
N ALA A 402 -23.34 -0.58 7.54
CA ALA A 402 -24.25 -0.95 6.46
C ALA A 402 -23.66 -1.98 5.50
N VAL A 403 -22.33 -2.09 5.41
CA VAL A 403 -21.64 -3.10 4.58
C VAL A 403 -21.99 -4.53 5.01
N LEU A 404 -22.37 -4.75 6.28
CA LEU A 404 -22.80 -6.05 6.76
C LEU A 404 -24.01 -6.60 5.97
N LEU A 405 -24.84 -5.74 5.41
CA LEU A 405 -25.98 -6.13 4.57
C LEU A 405 -25.55 -6.82 3.26
N PHE A 406 -24.30 -6.64 2.83
CA PHE A 406 -23.75 -7.27 1.62
C PHE A 406 -23.02 -8.59 1.90
N LEU A 407 -22.73 -8.93 3.15
CA LEU A 407 -22.08 -10.21 3.50
C LEU A 407 -22.82 -11.47 3.00
N PRO A 408 -24.17 -11.54 3.03
CA PRO A 408 -24.90 -12.69 2.51
C PRO A 408 -24.73 -12.93 1.00
N VAL A 409 -24.32 -11.91 0.24
CA VAL A 409 -24.08 -12.00 -1.22
C VAL A 409 -22.80 -12.77 -1.54
N LEU A 410 -21.86 -12.90 -0.58
CA LEU A 410 -20.62 -13.63 -0.79
C LEU A 410 -20.87 -15.15 -0.90
N PRO A 411 -20.17 -15.83 -1.84
CA PRO A 411 -20.24 -17.28 -1.95
C PRO A 411 -19.87 -17.96 -0.62
N ARG A 412 -20.71 -18.87 -0.15
CA ARG A 412 -20.48 -19.59 1.13
C ARG A 412 -19.16 -20.34 1.16
N ALA A 413 -18.69 -20.85 0.01
CA ALA A 413 -17.41 -21.54 -0.11
C ALA A 413 -16.20 -20.68 0.29
N LEU A 414 -16.24 -19.35 0.07
CA LEU A 414 -15.17 -18.43 0.49
C LEU A 414 -15.14 -18.20 2.00
N LEU A 415 -16.28 -18.35 2.66
CA LEU A 415 -16.48 -18.06 4.08
C LEU A 415 -16.27 -19.28 4.97
N ALA A 416 -16.19 -20.49 4.37
CA ALA A 416 -15.97 -21.75 5.07
C ALA A 416 -14.53 -21.83 5.62
N GLY A 417 -14.36 -22.47 6.79
CA GLY A 417 -13.05 -22.70 7.39
C GLY A 417 -12.19 -23.67 6.56
N ARG A 418 -10.86 -23.58 6.73
CA ARG A 418 -9.89 -24.45 6.03
C ARG A 418 -10.11 -25.96 6.20
N GLU A 419 -10.74 -26.38 7.29
CA GLU A 419 -11.02 -27.80 7.55
C GLU A 419 -12.18 -28.36 6.70
N GLN A 420 -13.18 -27.54 6.39
CA GLN A 420 -14.31 -27.97 5.57
C GLN A 420 -13.97 -28.05 4.08
N SER A 421 -12.95 -27.35 3.62
CA SER A 421 -12.46 -27.41 2.24
C SER A 421 -11.66 -28.68 1.94
N ARG A 422 -11.06 -29.34 2.97
CA ARG A 422 -10.36 -30.63 2.81
C ARG A 422 -11.28 -31.85 2.88
N ALA A 423 -12.49 -31.68 3.40
CA ALA A 423 -13.49 -32.76 3.46
C ALA A 423 -14.42 -32.80 2.25
N ALA A 424 -14.36 -31.81 1.36
CA ALA A 424 -15.20 -31.67 0.16
C ALA A 424 -14.46 -31.88 -1.17
N GLY A 425 -13.17 -32.23 -1.16
CA GLY A 425 -12.34 -32.62 -2.29
C GLY A 425 -11.67 -33.97 -2.03
#